data_94f7e4ebd50dc4127517a8cca1258d09
#
_entry.id   94f7e4ebd50dc4127517a8cca1258d09
#
_cell.length_a   1.000
_cell.length_b   1.000
_cell.length_c   1.000
_cell.angle_alpha   90.00
_cell.angle_beta   90.00
_cell.angle_gamma   90.00
#
_symmetry.space_group_name_H-M   'P 1'
#
loop_
_entity.id
_entity.type
_entity.pdbx_description
1 polymer ?
#
loop_
_entity_poly.entity_id
_entity_poly.type
_entity_poly.pdbx_seq_one_letter_code
_entity_poly.pdbx_strand_id
1 'polypeptide(L)'
;MRILVVEDERKVANFVRQGLEEEGHAVEVAADGAAAIDLGLGEPPYDLIVLDVMLPKRDGFAVLRTLRDNRVATPVLMLTARDAVGDKVAGLDAGADDYLAKPFAFEEFLARVRALLRRGGDQRSAILRLDDLTLDPLQREVKRGERRVMLTPREYALLEYFLRNVGRVLSRPMLAQHVWGLDFDTESNLIDVYVGYLRRKIDGKGERPVLHTVRGAGYVLKVDT
;
A
#
# COMPACT_ATOMS: atom_id res chain seq x y z
N MET A 1 0.00 0.11 2.67
CA MET A 1 -0.67 0.36 1.38
C MET A 1 -0.81 -0.94 0.61
N ARG A 2 -1.90 -1.12 -0.16
CA ARG A 2 -2.08 -2.27 -1.07
C ARG A 2 -1.62 -1.90 -2.47
N ILE A 3 -0.74 -2.70 -3.05
CA ILE A 3 -0.18 -2.44 -4.39
C ILE A 3 -0.43 -3.68 -5.27
N LEU A 4 -1.00 -3.47 -6.45
CA LEU A 4 -1.09 -4.48 -7.48
C LEU A 4 0.13 -4.35 -8.41
N VAL A 5 0.87 -5.43 -8.59
CA VAL A 5 1.99 -5.53 -9.54
C VAL A 5 1.54 -6.42 -10.69
N VAL A 6 1.56 -5.88 -11.90
CA VAL A 6 1.17 -6.61 -13.12
C VAL A 6 2.42 -6.80 -13.98
N GLU A 7 2.93 -8.02 -13.98
CA GLU A 7 4.22 -8.37 -14.61
C GLU A 7 4.21 -9.88 -14.91
N ASP A 8 4.48 -10.26 -16.15
CA ASP A 8 4.48 -11.66 -16.59
C ASP A 8 5.82 -12.37 -16.33
N GLU A 9 6.92 -11.60 -16.30
CA GLU A 9 8.22 -12.17 -15.97
C GLU A 9 8.35 -12.41 -14.46
N ARG A 10 8.25 -13.67 -14.03
CA ARG A 10 8.27 -14.06 -12.61
C ARG A 10 9.45 -13.52 -11.81
N LYS A 11 10.62 -13.37 -12.44
CA LYS A 11 11.81 -12.84 -11.75
C LYS A 11 11.65 -11.35 -11.42
N VAL A 12 11.15 -10.57 -12.38
CA VAL A 12 10.88 -9.14 -12.20
C VAL A 12 9.75 -8.93 -11.19
N ALA A 13 8.64 -9.67 -11.36
CA ALA A 13 7.51 -9.63 -10.44
C ALA A 13 7.93 -9.92 -8.99
N ASN A 14 8.72 -10.98 -8.77
CA ASN A 14 9.22 -11.34 -7.43
C ASN A 14 10.17 -10.28 -6.86
N PHE A 15 11.07 -9.73 -7.68
CA PHE A 15 11.99 -8.68 -7.26
C PHE A 15 11.24 -7.41 -6.82
N VAL A 16 10.28 -6.96 -7.64
CA VAL A 16 9.44 -5.78 -7.33
C VAL A 16 8.57 -6.05 -6.09
N ARG A 17 7.95 -7.24 -6.02
CA ARG A 17 7.13 -7.64 -4.87
C ARG A 17 7.94 -7.61 -3.58
N GLN A 18 9.08 -8.31 -3.56
CA GLN A 18 9.91 -8.39 -2.35
C GLN A 18 10.33 -7.01 -1.86
N GLY A 19 10.80 -6.14 -2.75
CA GLY A 19 11.23 -4.81 -2.36
C GLY A 19 10.09 -3.93 -1.85
N LEU A 20 8.88 -4.04 -2.43
CA LEU A 20 7.71 -3.33 -1.92
C LEU A 20 7.23 -3.89 -0.57
N GLU A 21 7.34 -5.22 -0.36
CA GLU A 21 7.02 -5.85 0.92
C GLU A 21 8.02 -5.46 2.02
N GLU A 22 9.29 -5.32 1.70
CA GLU A 22 10.33 -4.80 2.61
C GLU A 22 10.04 -3.35 3.03
N GLU A 23 9.43 -2.54 2.13
CA GLU A 23 8.90 -1.21 2.44
C GLU A 23 7.56 -1.23 3.22
N GLY A 24 7.03 -2.42 3.56
CA GLY A 24 5.83 -2.59 4.37
C GLY A 24 4.52 -2.46 3.60
N HIS A 25 4.55 -2.58 2.28
CA HIS A 25 3.35 -2.64 1.45
C HIS A 25 2.80 -4.08 1.39
N ALA A 26 1.49 -4.23 1.27
CA ALA A 26 0.85 -5.47 0.88
C ALA A 26 0.82 -5.54 -0.65
N VAL A 27 1.41 -6.59 -1.23
CA VAL A 27 1.58 -6.69 -2.67
C VAL A 27 0.84 -7.91 -3.21
N GLU A 28 0.05 -7.69 -4.25
CA GLU A 28 -0.59 -8.73 -5.03
C GLU A 28 -0.03 -8.72 -6.46
N VAL A 29 0.12 -9.88 -7.08
CA VAL A 29 0.75 -10.01 -8.39
C VAL A 29 -0.22 -10.60 -9.39
N ALA A 30 -0.41 -9.93 -10.53
CA ALA A 30 -1.09 -10.45 -11.71
C ALA A 30 -0.06 -10.77 -12.80
N ALA A 31 -0.16 -11.95 -13.40
CA ALA A 31 0.78 -12.39 -14.43
C ALA A 31 0.32 -12.08 -15.86
N ASP A 32 -0.86 -11.52 -16.05
CA ASP A 32 -1.40 -11.13 -17.35
C ASP A 32 -2.47 -10.03 -17.25
N GLY A 33 -2.79 -9.42 -18.39
CA GLY A 33 -3.74 -8.30 -18.44
C GLY A 33 -5.18 -8.67 -18.07
N ALA A 34 -5.61 -9.92 -18.20
CA ALA A 34 -6.96 -10.34 -17.80
C ALA A 34 -7.08 -10.40 -16.28
N ALA A 35 -6.14 -11.07 -15.62
CA ALA A 35 -6.04 -11.10 -14.16
C ALA A 35 -5.88 -9.69 -13.56
N ALA A 36 -5.12 -8.82 -14.25
CA ALA A 36 -4.95 -7.42 -13.83
C ALA A 36 -6.26 -6.63 -13.82
N ILE A 37 -7.13 -6.84 -14.82
CA ILE A 37 -8.44 -6.19 -14.87
C ILE A 37 -9.35 -6.72 -13.76
N ASP A 38 -9.43 -8.03 -13.60
CA ASP A 38 -10.28 -8.65 -12.58
C ASP A 38 -9.90 -8.18 -11.18
N LEU A 39 -8.60 -8.16 -10.85
CA LEU A 39 -8.10 -7.67 -9.58
C LEU A 39 -8.27 -6.15 -9.44
N GLY A 40 -7.95 -5.39 -10.49
CA GLY A 40 -8.03 -3.93 -10.47
C GLY A 40 -9.45 -3.36 -10.33
N LEU A 41 -10.46 -4.14 -10.74
CA LEU A 41 -11.89 -3.83 -10.54
C LEU A 41 -12.44 -4.36 -9.21
N GLY A 42 -11.67 -5.16 -8.48
CA GLY A 42 -12.08 -5.79 -7.22
C GLY A 42 -12.11 -4.82 -6.03
N GLU A 43 -12.79 -5.23 -4.97
CA GLU A 43 -12.86 -4.51 -3.70
C GLU A 43 -12.10 -5.27 -2.58
N PRO A 44 -11.44 -4.56 -1.69
CA PRO A 44 -11.20 -3.12 -1.63
C PRO A 44 -10.16 -2.67 -2.66
N PRO A 45 -10.22 -1.39 -3.12
CA PRO A 45 -9.35 -0.88 -4.18
C PRO A 45 -7.86 -0.88 -3.76
N TYR A 46 -6.97 -0.96 -4.75
CA TYR A 46 -5.54 -0.77 -4.55
C TYR A 46 -5.19 0.71 -4.35
N ASP A 47 -4.07 0.96 -3.66
CA ASP A 47 -3.52 2.31 -3.48
C ASP A 47 -2.62 2.72 -4.65
N LEU A 48 -2.06 1.74 -5.37
CA LEU A 48 -1.23 1.90 -6.55
C LEU A 48 -1.31 0.63 -7.41
N ILE A 49 -1.25 0.81 -8.72
CA ILE A 49 -1.02 -0.27 -9.69
C ILE A 49 0.32 -0.03 -10.36
N VAL A 50 1.22 -1.01 -10.32
CA VAL A 50 2.46 -1.06 -11.13
C VAL A 50 2.17 -1.98 -12.30
N LEU A 51 2.25 -1.47 -13.53
CA LEU A 51 1.73 -2.13 -14.72
C LEU A 51 2.77 -2.19 -15.81
N ASP A 52 3.18 -3.40 -16.19
CA ASP A 52 4.01 -3.57 -17.39
C ASP A 52 3.20 -3.26 -18.65
N VAL A 53 3.85 -2.59 -19.60
CA VAL A 53 3.30 -2.35 -20.93
C VAL A 53 3.22 -3.66 -21.72
N MET A 54 4.27 -4.49 -21.64
CA MET A 54 4.43 -5.70 -22.44
C MET A 54 3.86 -6.92 -21.71
N LEU A 55 2.55 -7.11 -21.77
CA LEU A 55 1.88 -8.24 -21.12
C LEU A 55 1.28 -9.22 -22.13
N PRO A 56 1.23 -10.52 -21.81
CA PRO A 56 0.51 -11.49 -22.63
C PRO A 56 -1.00 -11.27 -22.54
N LYS A 57 -1.74 -11.73 -23.57
CA LYS A 57 -3.19 -11.67 -23.74
C LYS A 57 -3.74 -10.26 -23.97
N ARG A 58 -3.40 -9.28 -23.14
CA ARG A 58 -3.75 -7.86 -23.29
C ARG A 58 -2.59 -6.99 -22.87
N ASP A 59 -2.20 -6.04 -23.74
CA ASP A 59 -1.14 -5.09 -23.40
C ASP A 59 -1.54 -4.16 -22.24
N GLY A 60 -0.53 -3.59 -21.57
CA GLY A 60 -0.75 -2.75 -20.40
C GLY A 60 -1.59 -1.50 -20.71
N PHE A 61 -1.51 -0.95 -21.92
CA PHE A 61 -2.34 0.19 -22.29
C PHE A 61 -3.82 -0.20 -22.42
N ALA A 62 -4.12 -1.40 -22.92
CA ALA A 62 -5.49 -1.91 -22.96
C ALA A 62 -6.05 -2.16 -21.56
N VAL A 63 -5.21 -2.68 -20.64
CA VAL A 63 -5.56 -2.81 -19.22
C VAL A 63 -5.87 -1.44 -18.62
N LEU A 64 -4.96 -0.47 -18.78
CA LEU A 64 -5.13 0.88 -18.24
C LEU A 64 -6.43 1.54 -18.74
N ARG A 65 -6.68 1.49 -20.05
CA ARG A 65 -7.93 2.01 -20.64
C ARG A 65 -9.16 1.35 -20.00
N THR A 66 -9.17 0.03 -19.90
CA THR A 66 -10.29 -0.70 -19.28
C THR A 66 -10.53 -0.25 -17.83
N LEU A 67 -9.46 -0.06 -17.04
CA LEU A 67 -9.59 0.44 -15.67
C LEU A 67 -10.16 1.86 -15.63
N ARG A 68 -9.68 2.76 -16.50
CA ARG A 68 -10.17 4.15 -16.56
C ARG A 68 -11.63 4.24 -17.05
N ASP A 69 -12.02 3.43 -18.04
CA ASP A 69 -13.39 3.33 -18.53
C ASP A 69 -14.35 2.88 -17.42
N ASN A 70 -13.88 2.05 -16.50
CA ASN A 70 -14.60 1.62 -15.29
C ASN A 70 -14.41 2.58 -14.09
N ARG A 71 -13.88 3.78 -14.32
CA ARG A 71 -13.71 4.84 -13.31
C ARG A 71 -12.78 4.47 -12.15
N VAL A 72 -11.86 3.54 -12.35
CA VAL A 72 -10.82 3.25 -11.37
C VAL A 72 -9.86 4.44 -11.32
N ALA A 73 -9.86 5.17 -10.20
CA ALA A 73 -9.00 6.34 -9.98
C ALA A 73 -7.65 6.00 -9.34
N THR A 74 -7.38 4.71 -9.10
CA THR A 74 -6.10 4.25 -8.54
C THR A 74 -4.93 4.73 -9.39
N PRO A 75 -3.90 5.37 -8.82
CA PRO A 75 -2.70 5.76 -9.55
C PRO A 75 -2.04 4.55 -10.25
N VAL A 76 -1.51 4.77 -11.46
CA VAL A 76 -0.84 3.73 -12.25
C VAL A 76 0.57 4.17 -12.61
N LEU A 77 1.57 3.37 -12.21
CA LEU A 77 2.96 3.46 -12.67
C LEU A 77 3.16 2.45 -13.79
N MET A 78 3.39 2.94 -15.02
CA MET A 78 3.69 2.07 -16.16
C MET A 78 5.17 1.71 -16.17
N LEU A 79 5.48 0.41 -16.35
CA LEU A 79 6.82 -0.07 -16.65
C LEU A 79 6.94 -0.29 -18.16
N THR A 80 7.95 0.28 -18.81
CA THR A 80 8.07 0.26 -20.26
C THR A 80 9.47 -0.08 -20.74
N ALA A 81 9.62 -0.67 -21.91
CA ALA A 81 10.92 -0.86 -22.54
C ALA A 81 11.50 0.48 -23.03
N ARG A 82 12.84 0.58 -23.09
CA ARG A 82 13.62 1.82 -23.27
C ARG A 82 13.35 2.61 -24.57
N ASP A 83 12.81 1.98 -25.59
CA ASP A 83 12.69 2.58 -26.93
C ASP A 83 11.34 3.26 -27.22
N ALA A 84 10.49 3.37 -26.21
CA ALA A 84 9.11 3.82 -26.35
C ALA A 84 8.92 5.33 -26.08
N VAL A 85 9.61 6.22 -26.81
CA VAL A 85 9.27 7.66 -26.81
C VAL A 85 7.85 7.86 -27.35
N GLY A 86 7.42 7.04 -28.33
CA GLY A 86 6.04 7.01 -28.82
C GLY A 86 5.04 6.49 -27.80
N ASP A 87 5.42 5.50 -26.99
CA ASP A 87 4.57 4.91 -25.95
C ASP A 87 4.36 5.85 -24.75
N LYS A 88 5.33 6.72 -24.44
CA LYS A 88 5.17 7.72 -23.37
C LYS A 88 4.09 8.75 -23.69
N VAL A 89 3.96 9.18 -24.93
CA VAL A 89 2.93 10.13 -25.36
C VAL A 89 1.56 9.43 -25.41
N ALA A 90 1.49 8.24 -26.00
CA ALA A 90 0.27 7.44 -26.06
C ALA A 90 -0.25 7.03 -24.67
N GLY A 91 0.65 6.85 -23.72
CA GLY A 91 0.28 6.44 -22.36
C GLY A 91 -0.17 7.60 -21.47
N LEU A 92 0.40 8.80 -21.60
CA LEU A 92 -0.11 10.00 -20.94
C LEU A 92 -1.55 10.28 -21.39
N ASP A 93 -1.83 10.12 -22.69
CA ASP A 93 -3.17 10.23 -23.26
C ASP A 93 -4.10 9.09 -22.78
N ALA A 94 -3.54 7.92 -22.42
CA ALA A 94 -4.29 6.78 -21.86
C ALA A 94 -4.58 6.90 -20.36
N GLY A 95 -4.07 7.93 -19.66
CA GLY A 95 -4.37 8.20 -18.26
C GLY A 95 -3.48 7.51 -17.24
N ALA A 96 -2.22 7.18 -17.61
CA ALA A 96 -1.20 6.78 -16.63
C ALA A 96 -0.70 7.99 -15.81
N ASP A 97 -0.30 7.75 -14.58
CA ASP A 97 0.13 8.81 -13.66
C ASP A 97 1.66 9.01 -13.67
N ASP A 98 2.44 7.98 -14.00
CA ASP A 98 3.90 8.04 -14.19
C ASP A 98 4.41 6.86 -15.01
N TYR A 99 5.67 6.96 -15.49
CA TYR A 99 6.35 5.98 -16.31
C TYR A 99 7.77 5.72 -15.81
N LEU A 100 8.20 4.46 -15.90
CA LEU A 100 9.56 4.06 -15.58
C LEU A 100 10.09 3.10 -16.64
N ALA A 101 11.22 3.47 -17.26
CA ALA A 101 11.84 2.65 -18.30
C ALA A 101 12.62 1.47 -17.70
N LYS A 102 12.45 0.28 -18.26
CA LYS A 102 13.27 -0.90 -17.98
C LYS A 102 14.57 -0.85 -18.81
N PRO A 103 15.75 -1.22 -18.25
CA PRO A 103 15.99 -1.57 -16.85
C PRO A 103 16.05 -0.31 -15.97
N PHE A 104 15.56 -0.40 -14.73
CA PHE A 104 15.51 0.71 -13.78
C PHE A 104 16.32 0.43 -12.52
N ALA A 105 16.81 1.50 -11.88
CA ALA A 105 17.33 1.43 -10.53
C ALA A 105 16.18 1.27 -9.53
N PHE A 106 16.32 0.34 -8.58
CA PHE A 106 15.25 0.06 -7.63
C PHE A 106 14.93 1.27 -6.75
N GLU A 107 15.92 2.09 -6.41
CA GLU A 107 15.75 3.34 -5.68
C GLU A 107 14.88 4.36 -6.46
N GLU A 108 15.05 4.45 -7.79
CA GLU A 108 14.20 5.29 -8.65
C GLU A 108 12.76 4.77 -8.65
N PHE A 109 12.59 3.46 -8.80
CA PHE A 109 11.28 2.81 -8.73
C PHE A 109 10.57 3.15 -7.40
N LEU A 110 11.22 2.95 -6.26
CA LEU A 110 10.66 3.28 -4.95
C LEU A 110 10.35 4.78 -4.78
N ALA A 111 11.19 5.66 -5.34
CA ALA A 111 10.94 7.10 -5.29
C ALA A 111 9.65 7.48 -6.05
N ARG A 112 9.41 6.87 -7.22
CA ARG A 112 8.19 7.07 -8.02
C ARG A 112 6.96 6.48 -7.32
N VAL A 113 7.06 5.28 -6.78
CA VAL A 113 6.00 4.65 -5.96
C VAL A 113 5.58 5.58 -4.83
N ARG A 114 6.54 6.10 -4.05
CA ARG A 114 6.26 7.07 -2.97
C ARG A 114 5.60 8.35 -3.50
N ALA A 115 6.03 8.86 -4.65
CA ALA A 115 5.45 10.06 -5.25
C ALA A 115 4.00 9.86 -5.69
N LEU A 116 3.68 8.70 -6.27
CA LEU A 116 2.32 8.35 -6.71
C LEU A 116 1.38 8.09 -5.53
N LEU A 117 1.83 7.34 -4.53
CA LEU A 117 1.06 7.11 -3.31
C LEU A 117 0.72 8.42 -2.57
N ARG A 118 1.57 9.46 -2.73
CA ARG A 118 1.32 10.81 -2.23
C ARG A 118 0.22 11.54 -3.00
N ARG A 119 0.17 11.40 -4.35
CA ARG A 119 -0.80 12.09 -5.23
C ARG A 119 -2.24 11.59 -5.07
N GLY A 120 -2.43 10.37 -4.59
CA GLY A 120 -3.73 9.70 -4.47
C GLY A 120 -4.75 10.33 -3.52
N GLY A 121 -4.61 11.60 -3.16
CA GLY A 121 -5.57 12.42 -2.43
C GLY A 121 -4.95 13.32 -1.37
N ASP A 122 -5.39 14.56 -1.25
CA ASP A 122 -5.03 15.52 -0.20
C ASP A 122 -5.24 14.95 1.22
N GLN A 123 -6.19 14.03 1.40
CA GLN A 123 -6.45 13.36 2.68
C GLN A 123 -5.41 12.26 3.02
N ARG A 124 -4.71 11.68 2.00
CA ARG A 124 -3.72 10.61 2.24
C ARG A 124 -2.35 11.15 2.64
N SER A 125 -2.03 12.38 2.27
CA SER A 125 -0.79 13.08 2.65
C SER A 125 -0.92 13.87 3.95
N ALA A 126 -2.13 14.02 4.49
CA ALA A 126 -2.33 14.71 5.76
C ALA A 126 -1.69 13.95 6.92
N ILE A 127 -1.11 14.69 7.87
CA ILE A 127 -0.62 14.10 9.12
C ILE A 127 -1.81 13.47 9.85
N LEU A 128 -1.74 12.16 10.07
CA LEU A 128 -2.75 11.43 10.83
C LEU A 128 -2.54 11.69 12.32
N ARG A 129 -3.63 11.93 13.04
CA ARG A 129 -3.55 12.31 14.45
C ARG A 129 -4.61 11.61 15.28
N LEU A 130 -4.21 11.18 16.46
CA LEU A 130 -5.11 10.76 17.54
C LEU A 130 -4.50 11.20 18.87
N ASP A 131 -5.09 12.20 19.52
CA ASP A 131 -4.53 12.83 20.72
C ASP A 131 -3.09 13.33 20.44
N ASP A 132 -2.11 12.91 21.21
CA ASP A 132 -0.70 13.22 21.04
C ASP A 132 0.07 12.24 20.11
N LEU A 133 -0.60 11.21 19.59
CA LEU A 133 -0.05 10.30 18.60
C LEU A 133 -0.19 10.91 17.19
N THR A 134 0.93 11.09 16.50
CA THR A 134 0.96 11.61 15.13
C THR A 134 1.75 10.70 14.21
N LEU A 135 1.28 10.58 12.96
CA LEU A 135 1.99 9.89 11.89
C LEU A 135 2.01 10.80 10.66
N ASP A 136 3.21 11.17 10.23
CA ASP A 136 3.44 11.88 8.97
C ASP A 136 3.74 10.87 7.85
N PRO A 137 2.80 10.66 6.90
CA PRO A 137 3.03 9.70 5.82
C PRO A 137 4.11 10.14 4.83
N LEU A 138 4.37 11.44 4.71
CA LEU A 138 5.37 11.99 3.78
C LEU A 138 6.79 11.73 4.28
N GLN A 139 7.02 11.97 5.58
CA GLN A 139 8.31 11.77 6.21
C GLN A 139 8.48 10.37 6.78
N ARG A 140 7.41 9.56 6.77
CA ARG A 140 7.33 8.25 7.46
C ARG A 140 7.74 8.37 8.94
N GLU A 141 7.39 9.50 9.54
CA GLU A 141 7.71 9.80 10.94
C GLU A 141 6.49 9.55 11.84
N VAL A 142 6.75 8.93 12.99
CA VAL A 142 5.73 8.71 14.03
C VAL A 142 6.20 9.36 15.32
N LYS A 143 5.33 10.12 15.96
CA LYS A 143 5.58 10.73 17.27
C LYS A 143 4.45 10.46 18.24
N ARG A 144 4.81 10.34 19.51
CA ARG A 144 3.90 10.36 20.65
C ARG A 144 4.27 11.55 21.52
N GLY A 145 3.49 12.63 21.46
CA GLY A 145 3.94 13.94 21.94
C GLY A 145 5.24 14.36 21.27
N GLU A 146 6.27 14.66 22.07
CA GLU A 146 7.61 14.98 21.55
C GLU A 146 8.49 13.75 21.26
N ARG A 147 8.07 12.57 21.72
CA ARG A 147 8.85 11.32 21.59
C ARG A 147 8.70 10.74 20.18
N ARG A 148 9.82 10.62 19.46
CA ARG A 148 9.85 9.88 18.19
C ARG A 148 9.71 8.37 18.46
N VAL A 149 8.81 7.72 17.70
CA VAL A 149 8.53 6.29 17.78
C VAL A 149 9.13 5.58 16.57
N MET A 150 10.11 4.70 16.81
CA MET A 150 10.74 3.92 15.75
C MET A 150 9.94 2.65 15.49
N LEU A 151 9.34 2.58 14.31
CA LEU A 151 8.55 1.44 13.84
C LEU A 151 9.25 0.71 12.71
N THR A 152 9.10 -0.61 12.66
CA THR A 152 9.42 -1.39 11.47
C THR A 152 8.39 -1.09 10.36
N PRO A 153 8.67 -1.40 9.08
CA PRO A 153 7.72 -1.17 7.99
C PRO A 153 6.33 -1.78 8.24
N ARG A 154 6.26 -3.00 8.79
CA ARG A 154 4.98 -3.66 9.12
C ARG A 154 4.24 -3.02 10.28
N GLU A 155 4.95 -2.61 11.33
CA GLU A 155 4.36 -1.87 12.45
C GLU A 155 3.84 -0.50 11.99
N TYR A 156 4.58 0.17 11.10
CA TYR A 156 4.17 1.43 10.50
C TYR A 156 2.88 1.27 9.67
N ALA A 157 2.82 0.29 8.77
CA ALA A 157 1.64 0.00 7.97
C ALA A 157 0.41 -0.32 8.85
N LEU A 158 0.62 -1.07 9.91
CA LEU A 158 -0.41 -1.41 10.89
C LEU A 158 -0.94 -0.15 11.60
N LEU A 159 -0.04 0.71 12.09
CA LEU A 159 -0.42 1.97 12.74
C LEU A 159 -1.13 2.92 11.79
N GLU A 160 -0.63 3.07 10.57
CA GLU A 160 -1.26 3.91 9.55
C GLU A 160 -2.69 3.45 9.26
N TYR A 161 -2.92 2.15 9.14
CA TYR A 161 -4.25 1.60 8.92
C TYR A 161 -5.19 1.86 10.10
N PHE A 162 -4.71 1.73 11.33
CA PHE A 162 -5.47 2.10 12.52
C PHE A 162 -5.82 3.59 12.55
N LEU A 163 -4.85 4.47 12.27
CA LEU A 163 -5.07 5.92 12.28
C LEU A 163 -6.03 6.40 11.19
N ARG A 164 -6.10 5.68 10.06
CA ARG A 164 -7.11 5.93 9.01
C ARG A 164 -8.51 5.43 9.39
N ASN A 165 -8.62 4.63 10.43
CA ASN A 165 -9.86 4.01 10.89
C ASN A 165 -10.09 4.21 12.41
N VAL A 166 -9.78 5.40 12.92
CA VAL A 166 -9.96 5.74 14.33
C VAL A 166 -11.39 5.46 14.80
N GLY A 167 -11.53 4.82 15.95
CA GLY A 167 -12.81 4.46 16.53
C GLY A 167 -13.50 3.24 15.91
N ARG A 168 -13.00 2.75 14.78
CA ARG A 168 -13.55 1.55 14.12
C ARG A 168 -12.85 0.30 14.63
N VAL A 169 -13.63 -0.75 14.93
CA VAL A 169 -13.07 -2.07 15.24
C VAL A 169 -12.59 -2.73 13.95
N LEU A 170 -11.30 -3.05 13.89
CA LEU A 170 -10.68 -3.76 12.78
C LEU A 170 -10.48 -5.23 13.17
N SER A 171 -11.09 -6.13 12.41
CA SER A 171 -10.95 -7.56 12.62
C SER A 171 -9.56 -8.06 12.20
N ARG A 172 -9.15 -9.24 12.72
CA ARG A 172 -7.88 -9.87 12.30
C ARG A 172 -7.78 -10.07 10.79
N PRO A 173 -8.80 -10.59 10.08
CA PRO A 173 -8.76 -10.69 8.63
C PRO A 173 -8.57 -9.34 7.93
N MET A 174 -9.22 -8.26 8.38
CA MET A 174 -9.04 -6.92 7.81
C MET A 174 -7.59 -6.44 7.98
N LEU A 175 -7.00 -6.62 9.15
CA LEU A 175 -5.61 -6.26 9.43
C LEU A 175 -4.64 -7.11 8.59
N ALA A 176 -4.88 -8.42 8.49
CA ALA A 176 -4.10 -9.35 7.68
C ALA A 176 -4.09 -8.93 6.21
N GLN A 177 -5.27 -8.75 5.63
CA GLN A 177 -5.43 -8.38 4.24
C GLN A 177 -4.74 -7.05 3.91
N HIS A 178 -4.87 -6.05 4.80
CA HIS A 178 -4.33 -4.71 4.54
C HIS A 178 -2.81 -4.63 4.70
N VAL A 179 -2.23 -5.37 5.64
CA VAL A 179 -0.80 -5.26 6.01
C VAL A 179 0.05 -6.38 5.40
N TRP A 180 -0.54 -7.56 5.15
CA TRP A 180 0.19 -8.75 4.65
C TRP A 180 -0.31 -9.25 3.28
N GLY A 181 -1.51 -8.85 2.81
CA GLY A 181 -2.09 -9.26 1.55
C GLY A 181 -3.09 -10.42 1.68
N LEU A 182 -3.68 -10.82 0.54
CA LEU A 182 -4.77 -11.81 0.51
C LEU A 182 -4.33 -13.24 0.86
N ASP A 183 -3.08 -13.61 0.56
CA ASP A 183 -2.54 -14.97 0.78
C ASP A 183 -2.08 -15.21 2.22
N PHE A 184 -2.39 -14.28 3.13
CA PHE A 184 -1.94 -14.39 4.50
C PHE A 184 -2.82 -15.37 5.31
N ASP A 185 -2.17 -16.36 5.95
CA ASP A 185 -2.83 -17.28 6.87
C ASP A 185 -3.31 -16.54 8.14
N THR A 186 -4.62 -16.33 8.23
CA THR A 186 -5.28 -15.65 9.36
C THR A 186 -5.38 -16.48 10.63
N GLU A 187 -5.08 -17.80 10.58
CA GLU A 187 -5.05 -18.67 11.75
C GLU A 187 -3.79 -18.45 12.61
N SER A 188 -2.77 -17.81 12.05
CA SER A 188 -1.55 -17.47 12.80
C SER A 188 -1.80 -16.38 13.85
N ASN A 189 -1.13 -16.48 15.00
CA ASN A 189 -1.15 -15.43 16.04
C ASN A 189 -0.28 -14.21 15.69
N LEU A 190 0.21 -14.11 14.46
CA LEU A 190 1.15 -13.10 14.02
C LEU A 190 0.59 -11.68 14.20
N ILE A 191 -0.69 -11.47 13.89
CA ILE A 191 -1.35 -10.17 14.07
C ILE A 191 -1.31 -9.74 15.53
N ASP A 192 -1.62 -10.66 16.45
CA ASP A 192 -1.62 -10.40 17.88
C ASP A 192 -0.21 -10.03 18.38
N VAL A 193 0.82 -10.68 17.81
CA VAL A 193 2.24 -10.39 18.09
C VAL A 193 2.60 -8.98 17.62
N TYR A 194 2.25 -8.60 16.37
CA TYR A 194 2.55 -7.27 15.84
C TYR A 194 1.77 -6.16 16.55
N VAL A 195 0.49 -6.40 16.89
CA VAL A 195 -0.28 -5.48 17.75
C VAL A 195 0.39 -5.33 19.11
N GLY A 196 0.90 -6.42 19.69
CA GLY A 196 1.67 -6.40 20.94
C GLY A 196 2.97 -5.57 20.81
N TYR A 197 3.70 -5.70 19.68
CA TYR A 197 4.90 -4.90 19.43
C TYR A 197 4.55 -3.42 19.27
N LEU A 198 3.55 -3.11 18.44
CA LEU A 198 3.08 -1.76 18.22
C LEU A 198 2.66 -1.09 19.53
N ARG A 199 1.81 -1.79 20.33
CA ARG A 199 1.34 -1.28 21.63
C ARG A 199 2.47 -0.91 22.58
N ARG A 200 3.52 -1.75 22.67
CA ARG A 200 4.68 -1.45 23.51
C ARG A 200 5.44 -0.18 23.09
N LYS A 201 5.33 0.19 21.81
CA LYS A 201 6.03 1.35 21.24
C LYS A 201 5.20 2.63 21.34
N ILE A 202 3.88 2.55 21.14
CA ILE A 202 3.00 3.72 21.13
C ILE A 202 2.30 3.98 22.46
N ASP A 203 2.13 2.96 23.30
CA ASP A 203 1.52 3.05 24.63
C ASP A 203 2.59 2.83 25.70
N GLY A 204 3.57 3.73 25.79
CA GLY A 204 4.70 3.65 26.72
C GLY A 204 4.28 3.85 28.18
N LYS A 205 5.25 3.65 29.13
CA LYS A 205 5.00 3.88 30.55
C LYS A 205 4.60 5.33 30.80
N GLY A 206 3.40 5.52 31.38
CA GLY A 206 2.85 6.84 31.72
C GLY A 206 2.08 7.50 30.55
N GLU A 207 2.03 6.90 29.40
CA GLU A 207 1.20 7.36 28.29
C GLU A 207 -0.21 6.74 28.38
N ARG A 208 -1.22 7.50 27.95
CA ARG A 208 -2.60 7.02 27.90
C ARG A 208 -2.73 5.96 26.79
N PRO A 209 -3.20 4.73 27.07
CA PRO A 209 -3.35 3.71 26.04
C PRO A 209 -4.35 4.16 24.97
N VAL A 210 -3.98 3.96 23.69
CA VAL A 210 -4.85 4.29 22.55
C VAL A 210 -5.20 3.05 21.70
N LEU A 211 -4.44 1.96 21.80
CA LEU A 211 -4.69 0.73 21.06
C LEU A 211 -5.32 -0.34 21.94
N HIS A 212 -6.61 -0.60 21.74
CA HIS A 212 -7.42 -1.46 22.58
C HIS A 212 -7.79 -2.77 21.88
N THR A 213 -7.99 -3.82 22.68
CA THR A 213 -8.51 -5.12 22.23
C THR A 213 -10.01 -5.19 22.45
N VAL A 214 -10.76 -5.50 21.41
CA VAL A 214 -12.19 -5.82 21.48
C VAL A 214 -12.33 -7.33 21.40
N ARG A 215 -12.61 -7.97 22.54
CA ARG A 215 -12.66 -9.45 22.67
C ARG A 215 -13.62 -10.04 21.64
N GLY A 216 -13.16 -11.04 20.91
CA GLY A 216 -13.94 -11.75 19.89
C GLY A 216 -14.13 -10.99 18.56
N ALA A 217 -13.77 -9.68 18.48
CA ALA A 217 -13.97 -8.87 17.28
C ALA A 217 -12.66 -8.39 16.64
N GLY A 218 -11.64 -8.00 17.41
CA GLY A 218 -10.38 -7.50 16.89
C GLY A 218 -9.77 -6.39 17.73
N TYR A 219 -9.35 -5.29 17.08
CA TYR A 219 -8.65 -4.19 17.72
C TYR A 219 -9.22 -2.84 17.28
N VAL A 220 -9.10 -1.84 18.12
CA VAL A 220 -9.53 -0.47 17.83
C VAL A 220 -8.51 0.52 18.35
N LEU A 221 -8.22 1.55 17.55
CA LEU A 221 -7.43 2.70 17.97
C LEU A 221 -8.41 3.82 18.36
N LYS A 222 -8.40 4.22 19.61
CA LYS A 222 -9.28 5.27 20.17
C LYS A 222 -8.68 5.87 21.44
N VAL A 223 -9.16 7.04 21.83
CA VAL A 223 -8.93 7.60 23.17
C VAL A 223 -10.13 7.22 24.03
N ASP A 224 -9.88 6.67 25.22
CA ASP A 224 -10.95 6.47 26.19
C ASP A 224 -11.37 7.83 26.77
N THR A 225 -12.64 8.13 26.66
CA THR A 225 -13.29 9.33 27.24
C THR A 225 -13.34 9.25 28.76
#